data_e1e00124b3db3533d0934cc573d29a33
#
_entry.id   e1e00124b3db3533d0934cc573d29a33
#
_cell.length_a   1.000
_cell.length_b   1.000
_cell.length_c   1.000
_cell.angle_alpha   90.00
_cell.angle_beta   90.00
_cell.angle_gamma   90.00
#
_symmetry.space_group_name_H-M   'P 1'
#
loop_
_entity.id
_entity.type
_entity.pdbx_description
1 polymer ?
#
loop_
_entity_poly.entity_id
_entity_poly.type
_entity_poly.pdbx_seq_one_letter_code
_entity_poly.pdbx_strand_id
1 'polypeptide(L)'
;ILTGTYFAALGFGRGLAAILVGHVIGCIMLFLAGVIGGKTRKSAMETVKDSFGSHGGQLFAILNVLQLVGWTAIMIYDGALAAGGIFTVGHWVWCLVIGALIIVWILIGITNLGKVNTVAMAALFILTLILFKIIFFDGTVVTSITDETFSFGAAVELAVAMPLSWLPLISDYTREAKEPVKATAVSTVVYGVVSCFMYLVGMGAALFTGESDIAQIMVKAELGIAGLLIIVFSTVTTTFLDAYSAGISSESIFAGLKGKYVAVVVTVIGTIG
;
A
#
# COMPACT_ATOMS: atom_id res chain seq x y z
N ILE A 1 -1.34 -7.75 3.21
CA ILE A 1 -1.45 -9.20 3.51
C ILE A 1 -0.08 -9.86 3.38
N LEU A 2 0.63 -9.74 2.24
CA LEU A 2 1.93 -10.40 2.03
C LEU A 2 2.91 -10.11 3.18
N THR A 3 3.15 -8.86 3.53
CA THR A 3 4.03 -8.47 4.64
C THR A 3 3.63 -9.12 5.97
N GLY A 4 2.32 -9.35 6.18
CA GLY A 4 1.80 -10.02 7.37
C GLY A 4 2.30 -11.46 7.53
N THR A 5 2.60 -12.17 6.44
CA THR A 5 3.05 -13.57 6.50
C THR A 5 4.38 -13.72 7.23
N TYR A 6 5.27 -12.73 7.17
CA TYR A 6 6.56 -12.76 7.88
C TYR A 6 6.40 -12.82 9.41
N PHE A 7 5.30 -12.28 9.94
CA PHE A 7 5.05 -12.27 11.38
C PHE A 7 4.71 -13.65 11.95
N ALA A 8 4.35 -14.58 11.08
CA ALA A 8 4.14 -15.99 11.45
C ALA A 8 5.37 -16.62 12.12
N ALA A 9 6.59 -16.20 11.73
CA ALA A 9 7.84 -16.66 12.32
C ALA A 9 7.95 -16.40 13.84
N LEU A 10 7.25 -15.39 14.37
CA LEU A 10 7.20 -15.08 15.79
C LEU A 10 6.11 -15.86 16.58
N GLY A 11 5.26 -16.59 15.87
CA GLY A 11 4.03 -17.14 16.41
C GLY A 11 2.96 -16.05 16.62
N PHE A 12 1.70 -16.49 16.82
CA PHE A 12 0.55 -15.59 16.80
C PHE A 12 0.62 -14.46 17.84
N GLY A 13 0.92 -14.77 19.12
CA GLY A 13 0.89 -13.76 20.18
C GLY A 13 1.95 -12.67 20.04
N ARG A 14 3.22 -13.06 19.79
CA ARG A 14 4.32 -12.11 19.59
C ARG A 14 4.18 -11.35 18.27
N GLY A 15 3.75 -12.03 17.21
CA GLY A 15 3.47 -11.40 15.92
C GLY A 15 2.38 -10.33 16.03
N LEU A 16 1.26 -10.63 16.69
CA LEU A 16 0.19 -9.67 16.97
C LEU A 16 0.70 -8.46 17.77
N ALA A 17 1.48 -8.70 18.83
CA ALA A 17 2.04 -7.61 19.63
C ALA A 17 2.96 -6.70 18.79
N ALA A 18 3.82 -7.27 17.95
CA ALA A 18 4.71 -6.51 17.06
C ALA A 18 3.90 -5.67 16.05
N ILE A 19 2.86 -6.25 15.44
CA ILE A 19 1.97 -5.53 14.51
C ILE A 19 1.33 -4.33 15.21
N LEU A 20 0.72 -4.53 16.37
CA LEU A 20 0.03 -3.46 17.09
C LEU A 20 0.99 -2.34 17.53
N VAL A 21 2.12 -2.69 18.13
CA VAL A 21 3.12 -1.72 18.60
C VAL A 21 3.65 -0.92 17.41
N GLY A 22 4.04 -1.58 16.32
CA GLY A 22 4.59 -0.92 15.14
C GLY A 22 3.58 0.02 14.48
N HIS A 23 2.33 -0.42 14.31
CA HIS A 23 1.29 0.42 13.74
C HIS A 23 0.94 1.63 14.61
N VAL A 24 0.91 1.48 15.94
CA VAL A 24 0.69 2.62 16.85
C VAL A 24 1.78 3.67 16.66
N ILE A 25 3.06 3.26 16.68
CA ILE A 25 4.18 4.18 16.48
C ILE A 25 4.10 4.87 15.11
N GLY A 26 3.96 4.08 14.05
CA GLY A 26 3.93 4.61 12.68
C GLY A 26 2.71 5.50 12.41
N CYS A 27 1.53 5.15 12.94
CA CYS A 27 0.32 5.95 12.80
C CYS A 27 0.38 7.28 13.56
N ILE A 28 1.05 7.34 14.72
CA ILE A 28 1.28 8.61 15.42
C ILE A 28 2.09 9.55 14.51
N MET A 29 3.18 9.06 13.91
CA MET A 29 4.00 9.85 13.00
C MET A 29 3.23 10.27 11.75
N LEU A 30 2.46 9.35 11.16
CA LEU A 30 1.61 9.63 10.00
C LEU A 30 0.56 10.71 10.29
N PHE A 31 -0.07 10.64 11.48
CA PHE A 31 -1.02 11.66 11.92
C PHE A 31 -0.37 13.04 12.04
N LEU A 32 0.80 13.12 12.67
CA LEU A 32 1.51 14.40 12.85
C LEU A 32 1.88 15.01 11.48
N ALA A 33 2.42 14.21 10.55
CA ALA A 33 2.75 14.67 9.21
C ALA A 33 1.51 15.16 8.44
N GLY A 34 0.41 14.42 8.49
CA GLY A 34 -0.83 14.80 7.83
C GLY A 34 -1.48 16.06 8.41
N VAL A 35 -1.38 16.28 9.73
CA VAL A 35 -1.85 17.52 10.39
C VAL A 35 -1.01 18.71 9.95
N ILE A 36 0.31 18.55 9.82
CA ILE A 36 1.20 19.63 9.33
C ILE A 36 0.76 20.05 7.93
N GLY A 37 0.70 19.12 6.97
CA GLY A 37 0.27 19.42 5.61
C GLY A 37 -1.12 20.01 5.51
N GLY A 38 -2.07 19.46 6.26
CA GLY A 38 -3.45 19.93 6.27
C GLY A 38 -3.61 21.34 6.84
N LYS A 39 -2.90 21.68 7.92
CA LYS A 39 -2.93 23.02 8.51
C LYS A 39 -2.19 24.05 7.67
N THR A 40 -1.08 23.69 7.07
CA THR A 40 -0.28 24.60 6.23
C THR A 40 -0.80 24.72 4.81
N ARG A 41 -1.71 23.83 4.39
CA ARG A 41 -2.19 23.73 3.01
C ARG A 41 -1.07 23.45 2.00
N LYS A 42 -0.03 22.75 2.43
CA LYS A 42 1.15 22.42 1.64
C LYS A 42 1.20 20.91 1.34
N SER A 43 1.78 20.56 0.21
CA SER A 43 2.13 19.18 -0.09
C SER A 43 3.23 18.67 0.84
N ALA A 44 3.46 17.36 0.87
CA ALA A 44 4.49 16.78 1.72
C ALA A 44 5.87 17.39 1.43
N MET A 45 6.25 17.50 0.16
CA MET A 45 7.55 18.06 -0.22
C MET A 45 7.65 19.58 -0.01
N GLU A 46 6.54 20.31 -0.04
CA GLU A 46 6.51 21.72 0.34
C GLU A 46 6.73 21.92 1.85
N THR A 47 6.15 21.06 2.70
CA THR A 47 6.40 21.12 4.14
C THR A 47 7.84 20.80 4.49
N VAL A 48 8.50 19.91 3.75
CA VAL A 48 9.92 19.59 3.92
C VAL A 48 10.81 20.82 3.61
N LYS A 49 10.43 21.64 2.63
CA LYS A 49 11.16 22.87 2.30
C LYS A 49 11.18 23.87 3.47
N ASP A 50 10.14 23.90 4.29
CA ASP A 50 10.09 24.79 5.45
C ASP A 50 11.17 24.44 6.50
N SER A 51 11.54 23.15 6.61
CA SER A 51 12.54 22.66 7.57
C SER A 51 13.96 22.60 7.01
N PHE A 52 14.10 22.25 5.72
CA PHE A 52 15.40 21.95 5.09
C PHE A 52 15.79 22.94 3.98
N GLY A 53 14.99 23.97 3.76
CA GLY A 53 15.20 24.95 2.69
C GLY A 53 14.93 24.38 1.30
N SER A 54 15.16 25.19 0.26
CA SER A 54 14.84 24.82 -1.13
C SER A 54 15.68 23.63 -1.62
N HIS A 55 16.98 23.62 -1.36
CA HIS A 55 17.87 22.54 -1.80
C HIS A 55 17.59 21.22 -1.07
N GLY A 56 17.38 21.30 0.26
CA GLY A 56 16.96 20.11 1.02
C GLY A 56 15.62 19.58 0.56
N GLY A 57 14.64 20.45 0.34
CA GLY A 57 13.34 20.07 -0.20
C GLY A 57 13.42 19.39 -1.58
N GLN A 58 14.30 19.86 -2.46
CA GLN A 58 14.54 19.21 -3.76
C GLN A 58 15.15 17.82 -3.60
N LEU A 59 16.14 17.67 -2.71
CA LEU A 59 16.73 16.35 -2.43
C LEU A 59 15.68 15.36 -1.95
N PHE A 60 14.86 15.72 -0.96
CA PHE A 60 13.81 14.86 -0.45
C PHE A 60 12.73 14.57 -1.51
N ALA A 61 12.40 15.54 -2.37
CA ALA A 61 11.47 15.33 -3.48
C ALA A 61 12.01 14.31 -4.50
N ILE A 62 13.30 14.38 -4.85
CA ILE A 62 13.96 13.39 -5.72
C ILE A 62 13.92 12.00 -5.08
N LEU A 63 14.30 11.88 -3.80
CA LEU A 63 14.27 10.61 -3.08
C LEU A 63 12.85 10.03 -3.01
N ASN A 64 11.85 10.88 -2.79
CA ASN A 64 10.46 10.45 -2.76
C ASN A 64 9.97 9.97 -4.15
N VAL A 65 10.31 10.66 -5.22
CA VAL A 65 9.98 10.19 -6.59
C VAL A 65 10.64 8.83 -6.87
N LEU A 66 11.91 8.66 -6.52
CA LEU A 66 12.63 7.39 -6.68
C LEU A 66 11.96 6.25 -5.88
N GLN A 67 11.60 6.51 -4.61
CA GLN A 67 10.85 5.57 -3.77
C GLN A 67 9.52 5.17 -4.45
N LEU A 68 8.76 6.14 -4.95
CA LEU A 68 7.45 5.91 -5.56
C LEU A 68 7.53 5.18 -6.90
N VAL A 69 8.61 5.37 -7.68
CA VAL A 69 8.92 4.54 -8.86
C VAL A 69 9.14 3.09 -8.42
N GLY A 70 9.93 2.87 -7.37
CA GLY A 70 10.18 1.54 -6.81
C GLY A 70 8.89 0.86 -6.33
N TRP A 71 8.06 1.57 -5.55
CA TRP A 71 6.76 1.05 -5.11
C TRP A 71 5.83 0.74 -6.27
N THR A 72 5.76 1.61 -7.29
CA THR A 72 4.96 1.38 -8.50
C THR A 72 5.40 0.09 -9.20
N ALA A 73 6.70 -0.14 -9.36
CA ALA A 73 7.23 -1.37 -9.97
C ALA A 73 6.90 -2.61 -9.14
N ILE A 74 7.17 -2.59 -7.83
CA ILE A 74 6.90 -3.71 -6.91
C ILE A 74 5.41 -4.06 -6.91
N MET A 75 4.53 -3.06 -6.80
CA MET A 75 3.08 -3.30 -6.76
C MET A 75 2.54 -3.87 -8.07
N ILE A 76 3.04 -3.38 -9.22
CA ILE A 76 2.67 -3.92 -10.54
C ILE A 76 3.14 -5.38 -10.65
N TYR A 77 4.36 -5.67 -10.25
CA TYR A 77 4.93 -7.01 -10.31
C TYR A 77 4.21 -7.98 -9.37
N ASP A 78 3.95 -7.61 -8.12
CA ASP A 78 3.20 -8.42 -7.15
C ASP A 78 1.77 -8.71 -7.64
N GLY A 79 1.11 -7.70 -8.22
CA GLY A 79 -0.20 -7.88 -8.86
C GLY A 79 -0.13 -8.83 -10.05
N ALA A 80 0.94 -8.75 -10.86
CA ALA A 80 1.15 -9.64 -12.00
C ALA A 80 1.45 -11.09 -11.56
N LEU A 81 2.23 -11.27 -10.48
CA LEU A 81 2.47 -12.59 -9.89
C LEU A 81 1.16 -13.22 -9.40
N ALA A 82 0.37 -12.46 -8.62
CA ALA A 82 -0.90 -12.92 -8.10
C ALA A 82 -1.90 -13.26 -9.22
N ALA A 83 -1.96 -12.46 -10.29
CA ALA A 83 -2.77 -12.72 -11.46
C ALA A 83 -2.28 -13.94 -12.25
N GLY A 84 -0.97 -14.10 -12.37
CA GLY A 84 -0.31 -15.23 -13.05
C GLY A 84 -0.55 -16.57 -12.35
N GLY A 85 -0.77 -16.57 -11.04
CA GLY A 85 -1.16 -17.77 -10.28
C GLY A 85 -2.57 -18.30 -10.63
N ILE A 86 -3.42 -17.46 -11.21
CA ILE A 86 -4.78 -17.83 -11.64
C ILE A 86 -4.81 -18.09 -13.15
N PHE A 87 -4.15 -17.25 -13.95
CA PHE A 87 -4.06 -17.41 -15.42
C PHE A 87 -2.60 -17.35 -15.89
N THR A 88 -2.10 -18.44 -16.43
CA THR A 88 -0.71 -18.65 -16.85
C THR A 88 -0.42 -18.07 -18.25
N VAL A 89 -0.64 -16.77 -18.44
CA VAL A 89 -0.31 -16.08 -19.71
C VAL A 89 1.07 -15.41 -19.71
N GLY A 90 1.82 -15.59 -18.63
CA GLY A 90 3.12 -14.92 -18.44
C GLY A 90 3.03 -13.61 -17.62
N HIS A 91 3.96 -13.43 -16.68
CA HIS A 91 3.92 -12.28 -15.76
C HIS A 91 4.02 -10.93 -16.47
N TRP A 92 4.82 -10.84 -17.54
CA TRP A 92 4.98 -9.60 -18.31
C TRP A 92 3.69 -9.11 -18.97
N VAL A 93 2.79 -10.03 -19.37
CA VAL A 93 1.46 -9.67 -19.92
C VAL A 93 0.63 -8.97 -18.84
N TRP A 94 0.63 -9.53 -17.62
CA TRP A 94 -0.07 -8.94 -16.50
C TRP A 94 0.52 -7.59 -16.08
N CYS A 95 1.85 -7.45 -16.10
CA CYS A 95 2.49 -6.13 -15.86
C CYS A 95 1.99 -5.09 -16.87
N LEU A 96 1.92 -5.42 -18.15
CA LEU A 96 1.40 -4.52 -19.18
C LEU A 96 -0.09 -4.19 -18.97
N VAL A 97 -0.91 -5.18 -18.64
CA VAL A 97 -2.35 -4.96 -18.38
C VAL A 97 -2.55 -4.04 -17.18
N ILE A 98 -1.88 -4.31 -16.06
CA ILE A 98 -1.99 -3.52 -14.84
C ILE A 98 -1.45 -2.10 -15.08
N GLY A 99 -0.27 -1.97 -15.71
CA GLY A 99 0.31 -0.67 -16.04
C GLY A 99 -0.59 0.17 -16.97
N ALA A 100 -1.16 -0.46 -18.00
CA ALA A 100 -2.11 0.22 -18.88
C ALA A 100 -3.37 0.69 -18.13
N LEU A 101 -3.91 -0.12 -17.24
CA LEU A 101 -5.05 0.27 -16.40
C LEU A 101 -4.70 1.43 -15.47
N ILE A 102 -3.51 1.45 -14.86
CA ILE A 102 -3.05 2.58 -14.03
C ILE A 102 -2.97 3.85 -14.86
N ILE A 103 -2.41 3.78 -16.08
CA ILE A 103 -2.35 4.94 -17.00
C ILE A 103 -3.75 5.45 -17.32
N VAL A 104 -4.69 4.57 -17.63
CA VAL A 104 -6.09 4.95 -17.85
C VAL A 104 -6.67 5.65 -16.62
N TRP A 105 -6.40 5.13 -15.41
CA TRP A 105 -6.80 5.76 -14.15
C TRP A 105 -6.23 7.17 -13.98
N ILE A 106 -4.93 7.37 -14.28
CA ILE A 106 -4.28 8.69 -14.25
C ILE A 106 -4.93 9.65 -15.26
N LEU A 107 -5.26 9.17 -16.45
CA LEU A 107 -5.84 10.01 -17.51
C LEU A 107 -7.28 10.45 -17.17
N ILE A 108 -8.09 9.57 -16.57
CA ILE A 108 -9.46 9.89 -16.14
C ILE A 108 -9.44 10.85 -14.93
N GLY A 109 -8.48 10.67 -14.02
CA GLY A 109 -8.28 11.51 -12.84
C GLY A 109 -9.10 11.08 -11.62
N ILE A 110 -8.58 11.42 -10.43
CA ILE A 110 -9.07 10.94 -9.14
C ILE A 110 -10.53 11.35 -8.83
N THR A 111 -10.94 12.52 -9.28
CA THR A 111 -12.29 13.06 -9.01
C THR A 111 -13.39 12.28 -9.72
N ASN A 112 -13.11 11.74 -10.90
CA ASN A 112 -14.08 11.01 -11.71
C ASN A 112 -14.20 9.54 -11.32
N LEU A 113 -13.20 9.00 -10.64
CA LEU A 113 -13.11 7.59 -10.26
C LEU A 113 -13.58 7.28 -8.84
N GLY A 114 -14.01 8.28 -8.08
CA GLY A 114 -14.39 8.11 -6.67
C GLY A 114 -15.40 6.99 -6.42
N LYS A 115 -16.44 6.88 -7.27
CA LYS A 115 -17.44 5.81 -7.14
C LYS A 115 -16.87 4.43 -7.48
N VAL A 116 -16.06 4.33 -8.53
CA VAL A 116 -15.44 3.07 -8.94
C VAL A 116 -14.45 2.60 -7.87
N ASN A 117 -13.64 3.50 -7.34
CA ASN A 117 -12.76 3.23 -6.20
C ASN A 117 -13.55 2.73 -4.98
N THR A 118 -14.65 3.38 -4.62
CA THR A 118 -15.47 2.97 -3.46
C THR A 118 -16.00 1.55 -3.63
N VAL A 119 -16.50 1.20 -4.83
CA VAL A 119 -17.00 -0.15 -5.12
C VAL A 119 -15.85 -1.18 -5.07
N ALA A 120 -14.70 -0.87 -5.68
CA ALA A 120 -13.54 -1.76 -5.67
C ALA A 120 -13.02 -2.00 -4.24
N MET A 121 -12.92 -0.95 -3.42
CA MET A 121 -12.50 -1.04 -2.02
C MET A 121 -13.49 -1.83 -1.15
N ALA A 122 -14.80 -1.65 -1.37
CA ALA A 122 -15.83 -2.42 -0.68
C ALA A 122 -15.76 -3.91 -1.06
N ALA A 123 -15.59 -4.22 -2.34
CA ALA A 123 -15.43 -5.60 -2.81
C ALA A 123 -14.17 -6.26 -2.23
N LEU A 124 -13.05 -5.54 -2.18
CA LEU A 124 -11.83 -5.97 -1.52
C LEU A 124 -12.01 -6.26 -0.04
N PHE A 125 -12.70 -5.37 0.67
CA PHE A 125 -12.97 -5.53 2.08
C PHE A 125 -13.81 -6.80 2.33
N ILE A 126 -14.87 -7.02 1.54
CA ILE A 126 -15.70 -8.23 1.61
C ILE A 126 -14.86 -9.48 1.33
N LEU A 127 -14.00 -9.46 0.30
CA LEU A 127 -13.10 -10.57 0.01
C LEU A 127 -12.16 -10.87 1.19
N THR A 128 -11.61 -9.83 1.79
CA THR A 128 -10.72 -9.99 2.96
C THR A 128 -11.46 -10.60 4.15
N LEU A 129 -12.75 -10.26 4.35
CA LEU A 129 -13.58 -10.89 5.39
C LEU A 129 -13.85 -12.37 5.07
N ILE A 130 -14.06 -12.73 3.80
CA ILE A 130 -14.20 -14.12 3.38
C ILE A 130 -12.90 -14.89 3.62
N LEU A 131 -11.76 -14.33 3.23
CA LEU A 131 -10.44 -14.91 3.51
C LEU A 131 -10.20 -15.08 5.01
N PHE A 132 -10.52 -14.06 5.80
CA PHE A 132 -10.42 -14.13 7.25
C PHE A 132 -11.23 -15.30 7.83
N LYS A 133 -12.49 -15.45 7.37
CA LYS A 133 -13.34 -16.56 7.78
C LYS A 133 -12.70 -17.92 7.44
N ILE A 134 -12.27 -18.10 6.20
CA ILE A 134 -11.67 -19.37 5.72
C ILE A 134 -10.41 -19.69 6.53
N ILE A 135 -9.52 -18.69 6.76
CA ILE A 135 -8.26 -18.88 7.46
C ILE A 135 -8.48 -19.24 8.94
N PHE A 136 -9.34 -18.50 9.64
CA PHE A 136 -9.45 -18.61 11.10
C PHE A 136 -10.53 -19.57 11.60
N PHE A 137 -11.53 -19.89 10.80
CA PHE A 137 -12.66 -20.76 11.22
C PHE A 137 -12.68 -22.11 10.52
N ASP A 138 -12.17 -22.19 9.28
CA ASP A 138 -12.18 -23.43 8.50
C ASP A 138 -10.77 -24.05 8.36
N GLY A 139 -9.73 -23.32 8.78
CA GLY A 139 -8.32 -23.75 8.71
C GLY A 139 -7.91 -24.67 9.86
N THR A 140 -7.15 -25.70 9.55
CA THR A 140 -6.44 -26.51 10.56
C THR A 140 -5.07 -25.89 10.82
N VAL A 141 -4.71 -25.73 12.10
CA VAL A 141 -3.40 -25.19 12.50
C VAL A 141 -2.29 -26.07 11.91
N VAL A 142 -1.56 -25.57 10.95
CA VAL A 142 -0.33 -26.15 10.46
C VAL A 142 0.81 -25.61 11.32
N THR A 143 1.63 -26.49 11.82
CA THR A 143 2.79 -26.29 12.71
C THR A 143 3.46 -24.91 12.62
N SER A 144 3.74 -24.32 13.78
CA SER A 144 4.48 -23.07 13.95
C SER A 144 5.75 -23.04 13.08
N ILE A 145 5.76 -22.19 12.08
CA ILE A 145 6.98 -21.78 11.37
C ILE A 145 7.71 -20.83 12.32
N THR A 146 8.55 -21.36 13.19
CA THR A 146 9.42 -20.52 14.03
C THR A 146 10.74 -20.34 13.31
N ASP A 147 11.01 -19.12 12.89
CA ASP A 147 12.33 -18.71 12.41
C ASP A 147 12.98 -17.86 13.50
N GLU A 148 13.99 -18.42 14.18
CA GLU A 148 14.70 -17.74 15.28
C GLU A 148 15.52 -16.53 14.77
N THR A 149 15.73 -16.40 13.46
CA THR A 149 16.46 -15.28 12.86
C THR A 149 15.62 -13.99 12.81
N PHE A 150 14.28 -14.11 12.78
CA PHE A 150 13.37 -12.96 12.74
C PHE A 150 13.04 -12.45 14.14
N SER A 151 13.74 -11.41 14.58
CA SER A 151 13.59 -10.86 15.93
C SER A 151 12.29 -10.05 16.10
N PHE A 152 11.83 -9.91 17.36
CA PHE A 152 10.69 -9.05 17.68
C PHE A 152 10.92 -7.59 17.29
N GLY A 153 12.17 -7.07 17.44
CA GLY A 153 12.53 -5.72 17.03
C GLY A 153 12.39 -5.52 15.52
N ALA A 154 12.90 -6.47 14.72
CA ALA A 154 12.74 -6.45 13.26
C ALA A 154 11.27 -6.50 12.83
N ALA A 155 10.45 -7.26 13.53
CA ALA A 155 9.00 -7.30 13.27
C ALA A 155 8.32 -5.95 13.60
N VAL A 156 8.66 -5.32 14.72
CA VAL A 156 8.15 -3.98 15.05
C VAL A 156 8.58 -2.97 13.99
N GLU A 157 9.86 -2.98 13.57
CA GLU A 157 10.37 -2.13 12.51
C GLU A 157 9.59 -2.31 11.20
N LEU A 158 9.38 -3.55 10.78
CA LEU A 158 8.59 -3.87 9.58
C LEU A 158 7.14 -3.36 9.69
N ALA A 159 6.54 -3.45 10.88
CA ALA A 159 5.19 -2.94 11.13
C ALA A 159 5.14 -1.40 11.16
N VAL A 160 6.18 -0.73 11.66
CA VAL A 160 6.32 0.74 11.63
C VAL A 160 6.53 1.23 10.19
N ALA A 161 7.31 0.52 9.39
CA ALA A 161 7.67 0.92 8.03
C ALA A 161 6.44 1.13 7.14
N MET A 162 5.36 0.36 7.35
CA MET A 162 4.15 0.46 6.51
C MET A 162 3.43 1.81 6.65
N PRO A 163 3.06 2.33 7.84
CA PRO A 163 2.55 3.69 7.95
C PRO A 163 3.58 4.75 7.55
N LEU A 164 4.89 4.52 7.78
CA LEU A 164 5.93 5.47 7.40
C LEU A 164 6.10 5.60 5.90
N SER A 165 5.82 4.57 5.12
CA SER A 165 5.85 4.64 3.66
C SER A 165 4.85 5.67 3.10
N TRP A 166 3.77 5.95 3.84
CA TRP A 166 2.75 6.95 3.51
C TRP A 166 3.03 8.35 4.09
N LEU A 167 4.04 8.48 4.95
CA LEU A 167 4.38 9.75 5.57
C LEU A 167 4.73 10.85 4.55
N PRO A 168 5.52 10.58 3.50
CA PRO A 168 5.82 11.58 2.48
C PRO A 168 4.68 11.84 1.47
N LEU A 169 3.51 11.21 1.65
CA LEU A 169 2.36 11.35 0.77
C LEU A 169 1.14 11.95 1.47
N ILE A 170 0.96 11.73 2.77
CA ILE A 170 -0.28 12.05 3.48
C ILE A 170 -0.68 13.53 3.35
N SER A 171 0.30 14.43 3.35
CA SER A 171 0.06 15.86 3.23
C SER A 171 -0.49 16.26 1.86
N ASP A 172 -0.19 15.50 0.80
CA ASP A 172 -0.70 15.74 -0.56
C ASP A 172 -2.23 15.64 -0.62
N TYR A 173 -2.82 14.85 0.28
CA TYR A 173 -4.26 14.65 0.40
C TYR A 173 -4.89 15.55 1.48
N THR A 174 -4.25 15.63 2.65
CA THR A 174 -4.82 16.36 3.79
C THR A 174 -4.83 17.87 3.58
N ARG A 175 -3.95 18.43 2.73
CA ARG A 175 -3.95 19.85 2.36
C ARG A 175 -5.28 20.31 1.73
N GLU A 176 -5.99 19.41 1.05
CA GLU A 176 -7.27 19.70 0.40
C GLU A 176 -8.48 19.54 1.34
N ALA A 177 -8.26 19.01 2.55
CA ALA A 177 -9.35 18.73 3.47
C ALA A 177 -9.97 20.02 4.07
N LYS A 178 -11.30 20.08 4.15
CA LYS A 178 -12.02 21.21 4.79
C LYS A 178 -11.69 21.30 6.28
N GLU A 179 -11.66 20.16 6.98
CA GLU A 179 -11.31 20.02 8.40
C GLU A 179 -10.06 19.15 8.54
N PRO A 180 -8.85 19.73 8.38
CA PRO A 180 -7.63 18.96 8.22
C PRO A 180 -7.33 17.99 9.37
N VAL A 181 -7.50 18.45 10.62
CA VAL A 181 -7.19 17.62 11.80
C VAL A 181 -8.14 16.43 11.90
N LYS A 182 -9.46 16.65 11.69
CA LYS A 182 -10.44 15.57 11.73
C LYS A 182 -10.23 14.59 10.58
N ALA A 183 -10.02 15.11 9.36
CA ALA A 183 -9.76 14.27 8.20
C ALA A 183 -8.50 13.40 8.40
N THR A 184 -7.41 14.00 8.89
CA THR A 184 -6.18 13.27 9.18
C THR A 184 -6.39 12.22 10.27
N ALA A 185 -7.10 12.57 11.36
CA ALA A 185 -7.38 11.63 12.45
C ALA A 185 -8.18 10.41 11.94
N VAL A 186 -9.26 10.66 11.20
CA VAL A 186 -10.09 9.57 10.63
C VAL A 186 -9.27 8.72 9.67
N SER A 187 -8.53 9.34 8.74
CA SER A 187 -7.69 8.62 7.78
C SER A 187 -6.65 7.75 8.47
N THR A 188 -5.95 8.29 9.48
CA THR A 188 -4.91 7.55 10.20
C THR A 188 -5.49 6.40 11.03
N VAL A 189 -6.61 6.62 11.72
CA VAL A 189 -7.26 5.57 12.52
C VAL A 189 -7.78 4.45 11.60
N VAL A 190 -8.48 4.80 10.53
CA VAL A 190 -8.97 3.81 9.56
C VAL A 190 -7.80 3.05 8.93
N TYR A 191 -6.75 3.76 8.50
CA TYR A 191 -5.54 3.13 7.98
C TYR A 191 -4.93 2.15 8.98
N GLY A 192 -4.71 2.58 10.22
CA GLY A 192 -4.11 1.74 11.27
C GLY A 192 -4.92 0.47 11.54
N VAL A 193 -6.24 0.61 11.70
CA VAL A 193 -7.14 -0.53 11.97
C VAL A 193 -7.17 -1.50 10.80
N VAL A 194 -7.35 -0.99 9.57
CA VAL A 194 -7.43 -1.84 8.37
C VAL A 194 -6.08 -2.49 8.07
N SER A 195 -4.98 -1.75 8.21
CA SER A 195 -3.63 -2.30 8.01
C SER A 195 -3.30 -3.38 9.02
N CYS A 196 -3.56 -3.17 10.32
CA CYS A 196 -3.41 -4.22 11.34
C CYS A 196 -4.24 -5.46 10.99
N PHE A 197 -5.49 -5.28 10.56
CA PHE A 197 -6.34 -6.38 10.15
C PHE A 197 -5.77 -7.15 8.95
N MET A 198 -5.25 -6.44 7.93
CA MET A 198 -4.62 -7.05 6.77
C MET A 198 -3.33 -7.82 7.13
N TYR A 199 -2.55 -7.30 8.09
CA TYR A 199 -1.38 -8.02 8.62
C TYR A 199 -1.79 -9.29 9.37
N LEU A 200 -2.86 -9.22 10.17
CA LEU A 200 -3.42 -10.40 10.84
C LEU A 200 -3.89 -11.47 9.87
N VAL A 201 -4.56 -11.08 8.78
CA VAL A 201 -4.97 -12.01 7.73
C VAL A 201 -3.76 -12.68 7.09
N GLY A 202 -2.70 -11.92 6.77
CA GLY A 202 -1.46 -12.46 6.22
C GLY A 202 -0.75 -13.41 7.18
N MET A 203 -0.59 -13.01 8.44
CA MET A 203 0.00 -13.85 9.48
C MET A 203 -0.80 -15.13 9.71
N GLY A 204 -2.13 -15.01 9.78
CA GLY A 204 -3.03 -16.15 9.91
C GLY A 204 -2.95 -17.09 8.71
N ALA A 205 -2.89 -16.54 7.50
CA ALA A 205 -2.73 -17.34 6.30
C ALA A 205 -1.48 -18.22 6.37
N ALA A 206 -0.33 -17.65 6.71
CA ALA A 206 0.91 -18.41 6.86
C ALA A 206 0.84 -19.45 8.00
N LEU A 207 0.25 -19.11 9.15
CA LEU A 207 0.14 -20.00 10.30
C LEU A 207 -0.85 -21.16 10.11
N PHE A 208 -1.97 -20.91 9.40
CA PHE A 208 -3.04 -21.90 9.29
C PHE A 208 -3.06 -22.65 7.94
N THR A 209 -2.49 -22.08 6.89
CA THR A 209 -2.43 -22.75 5.57
C THR A 209 -1.04 -23.26 5.23
N GLY A 210 -0.01 -22.81 5.94
CA GLY A 210 1.40 -23.07 5.61
C GLY A 210 1.84 -22.43 4.29
N GLU A 211 1.03 -21.53 3.73
CA GLU A 211 1.24 -20.90 2.43
C GLU A 211 1.48 -19.40 2.60
N SER A 212 2.52 -18.87 1.98
CA SER A 212 2.82 -17.44 1.99
C SER A 212 2.39 -16.73 0.70
N ASP A 213 2.07 -17.48 -0.36
CA ASP A 213 1.64 -16.95 -1.65
C ASP A 213 0.12 -16.68 -1.63
N ILE A 214 -0.25 -15.41 -1.75
CA ILE A 214 -1.65 -14.95 -1.75
C ILE A 214 -2.44 -15.58 -2.89
N ALA A 215 -1.83 -15.77 -4.07
CA ALA A 215 -2.50 -16.39 -5.21
C ALA A 215 -2.89 -17.83 -4.90
N GLN A 216 -1.98 -18.59 -4.28
CA GLN A 216 -2.26 -19.98 -3.88
C GLN A 216 -3.31 -20.05 -2.76
N ILE A 217 -3.26 -19.12 -1.80
CA ILE A 217 -4.30 -19.00 -0.76
C ILE A 217 -5.68 -18.75 -1.40
N MET A 218 -5.77 -17.86 -2.38
CA MET A 218 -7.01 -17.57 -3.09
C MET A 218 -7.52 -18.74 -3.93
N VAL A 219 -6.61 -19.46 -4.59
CA VAL A 219 -6.96 -20.68 -5.35
C VAL A 219 -7.49 -21.76 -4.41
N LYS A 220 -6.82 -22.00 -3.28
CA LYS A 220 -7.27 -22.93 -2.25
C LYS A 220 -8.62 -22.52 -1.62
N ALA A 221 -8.91 -21.23 -1.58
CA ALA A 221 -10.16 -20.67 -1.08
C ALA A 221 -11.28 -20.67 -2.16
N GLU A 222 -11.06 -21.26 -3.31
CA GLU A 222 -12.01 -21.33 -4.46
C GLU A 222 -12.48 -19.96 -4.98
N LEU A 223 -11.70 -18.89 -4.73
CA LEU A 223 -12.06 -17.52 -5.11
C LEU A 223 -11.72 -17.16 -6.56
N GLY A 224 -10.95 -18.01 -7.27
CA GLY A 224 -10.72 -17.99 -8.72
C GLY A 224 -10.73 -16.60 -9.39
N ILE A 225 -11.59 -16.44 -10.40
CA ILE A 225 -11.72 -15.20 -11.21
C ILE A 225 -12.13 -13.98 -10.36
N ALA A 226 -12.99 -14.15 -9.35
CA ALA A 226 -13.40 -13.05 -8.50
C ALA A 226 -12.21 -12.49 -7.69
N GLY A 227 -11.37 -13.38 -7.15
CA GLY A 227 -10.14 -13.01 -6.48
C GLY A 227 -9.18 -12.25 -7.41
N LEU A 228 -9.01 -12.75 -8.65
CA LEU A 228 -8.19 -12.11 -9.67
C LEU A 228 -8.64 -10.67 -9.95
N LEU A 229 -9.92 -10.47 -10.25
CA LEU A 229 -10.45 -9.14 -10.55
C LEU A 229 -10.21 -8.18 -9.38
N ILE A 230 -10.42 -8.64 -8.16
CA ILE A 230 -10.23 -7.83 -6.97
C ILE A 230 -8.76 -7.49 -6.76
N ILE A 231 -7.83 -8.43 -6.96
CA ILE A 231 -6.38 -8.16 -6.88
C ILE A 231 -5.99 -7.11 -7.91
N VAL A 232 -6.35 -7.28 -9.18
CA VAL A 232 -6.00 -6.36 -10.25
C VAL A 232 -6.54 -4.96 -9.97
N PHE A 233 -7.82 -4.84 -9.62
CA PHE A 233 -8.42 -3.54 -9.31
C PHE A 233 -7.81 -2.90 -8.05
N SER A 234 -7.51 -3.69 -7.02
CA SER A 234 -6.82 -3.22 -5.82
C SER A 234 -5.44 -2.67 -6.15
N THR A 235 -4.65 -3.44 -6.91
CA THR A 235 -3.32 -3.01 -7.34
C THR A 235 -3.41 -1.72 -8.15
N VAL A 236 -4.29 -1.64 -9.13
CA VAL A 236 -4.48 -0.44 -9.95
C VAL A 236 -4.83 0.79 -9.10
N THR A 237 -5.78 0.65 -8.19
CA THR A 237 -6.26 1.78 -7.37
C THR A 237 -5.24 2.26 -6.35
N THR A 238 -4.42 1.36 -5.80
CA THR A 238 -3.38 1.70 -4.82
C THR A 238 -2.15 2.27 -5.53
N THR A 239 -1.66 1.60 -6.57
CA THR A 239 -0.47 2.04 -7.32
C THR A 239 -0.70 3.36 -8.05
N PHE A 240 -1.95 3.63 -8.46
CA PHE A 240 -2.31 4.96 -8.97
C PHE A 240 -1.96 6.08 -7.97
N LEU A 241 -2.17 5.88 -6.67
CA LEU A 241 -1.85 6.88 -5.64
C LEU A 241 -0.34 7.14 -5.56
N ASP A 242 0.49 6.10 -5.70
CA ASP A 242 1.95 6.23 -5.72
C ASP A 242 2.42 7.04 -6.93
N ALA A 243 1.94 6.68 -8.11
CA ALA A 243 2.25 7.42 -9.35
C ALA A 243 1.77 8.88 -9.30
N TYR A 244 0.57 9.13 -8.75
CA TYR A 244 0.02 10.46 -8.56
C TYR A 244 0.87 11.31 -7.60
N SER A 245 1.26 10.76 -6.46
CA SER A 245 2.13 11.45 -5.50
C SER A 245 3.55 11.67 -6.02
N ALA A 246 4.07 10.77 -6.86
CA ALA A 246 5.31 11.00 -7.59
C ALA A 246 5.21 12.22 -8.51
N GLY A 247 4.06 12.38 -9.18
CA GLY A 247 3.74 13.57 -9.97
C GLY A 247 3.77 14.85 -9.14
N ILE A 248 3.06 14.88 -7.99
CA ILE A 248 3.04 16.05 -7.09
C ILE A 248 4.46 16.36 -6.56
N SER A 249 5.21 15.34 -6.14
CA SER A 249 6.57 15.52 -5.63
C SER A 249 7.52 16.09 -6.69
N SER A 250 7.33 15.69 -7.97
CA SER A 250 8.15 16.19 -9.09
C SER A 250 7.97 17.68 -9.35
N GLU A 251 6.77 18.23 -9.11
CA GLU A 251 6.49 19.67 -9.24
C GLU A 251 7.33 20.49 -8.22
N SER A 252 7.68 19.88 -7.09
CA SER A 252 8.57 20.48 -6.10
C SER A 252 10.05 20.47 -6.51
N ILE A 253 10.45 19.64 -7.50
CA ILE A 253 11.80 19.62 -8.05
C ILE A 253 11.94 20.71 -9.13
N PHE A 254 11.01 20.75 -10.09
CA PHE A 254 10.99 21.73 -11.18
C PHE A 254 9.56 22.24 -11.39
N ALA A 255 9.36 23.54 -11.22
CA ALA A 255 8.06 24.21 -11.33
C ALA A 255 7.38 24.09 -12.72
N GLY A 256 8.10 23.64 -13.76
CA GLY A 256 7.56 23.44 -15.11
C GLY A 256 7.04 22.02 -15.38
N LEU A 257 7.25 21.08 -14.47
CA LEU A 257 6.76 19.71 -14.64
C LEU A 257 5.26 19.67 -14.38
N LYS A 258 4.55 18.96 -15.25
CA LYS A 258 3.13 18.67 -15.04
C LYS A 258 3.00 17.28 -14.39
N GLY A 259 2.62 17.21 -13.14
CA GLY A 259 2.55 15.99 -12.34
C GLY A 259 1.82 14.84 -13.03
N LYS A 260 0.76 15.13 -13.80
CA LYS A 260 0.04 14.12 -14.60
C LYS A 260 0.93 13.38 -15.60
N TYR A 261 1.82 14.06 -16.31
CA TYR A 261 2.72 13.40 -17.27
C TYR A 261 3.82 12.63 -16.55
N VAL A 262 4.33 13.18 -15.44
CA VAL A 262 5.31 12.45 -14.60
C VAL A 262 4.70 11.17 -14.04
N ALA A 263 3.46 11.20 -13.57
CA ALA A 263 2.75 9.99 -13.11
C ALA A 263 2.66 8.91 -14.20
N VAL A 264 2.39 9.30 -15.45
CA VAL A 264 2.39 8.37 -16.59
C VAL A 264 3.79 7.79 -16.81
N VAL A 265 4.84 8.63 -16.82
CA VAL A 265 6.24 8.19 -17.01
C VAL A 265 6.65 7.23 -15.90
N VAL A 266 6.34 7.54 -14.64
CA VAL A 266 6.60 6.67 -13.47
C VAL A 266 5.92 5.31 -13.65
N THR A 267 4.66 5.30 -14.10
CA THR A 267 3.93 4.06 -14.37
C THR A 267 4.56 3.25 -15.49
N VAL A 268 5.00 3.90 -16.57
CA VAL A 268 5.69 3.21 -17.69
C VAL A 268 7.00 2.59 -17.19
N ILE A 269 7.81 3.35 -16.44
CA ILE A 269 9.06 2.83 -15.86
C ILE A 269 8.77 1.64 -14.95
N GLY A 270 7.79 1.76 -14.03
CA GLY A 270 7.43 0.68 -13.11
C GLY A 270 6.78 -0.53 -13.79
N THR A 271 6.29 -0.40 -15.03
CA THR A 271 5.73 -1.52 -15.81
C THR A 271 6.82 -2.34 -16.53
N ILE A 272 7.93 -1.68 -16.90
CA ILE A 272 9.01 -2.28 -17.70
C ILE A 272 10.14 -2.82 -16.79
N GLY A 273 10.40 -2.16 -15.64
CA GLY A 273 11.45 -2.51 -14.67
C GLY A 273 10.98 -3.52 -13.69
#